data_c87d6a2f1b45b66975106dba7c82e70c
#
_entry.id   c87d6a2f1b45b66975106dba7c82e70c
#
_cell.length_a   1.000
_cell.length_b   1.000
_cell.length_c   1.000
_cell.angle_alpha   90.00
_cell.angle_beta   90.00
_cell.angle_gamma   90.00
#
_symmetry.space_group_name_H-M   'P 1'
#
loop_
_entity.id
_entity.type
_entity.pdbx_description
1 polymer ?
#
loop_
_entity_poly.entity_id
_entity_poly.type
_entity_poly.pdbx_seq_one_letter_code
_entity_poly.pdbx_strand_id
1 'polypeptide(L)'
;MSTEDPDHDRAPLPAVTLSDGRVMWRPSIPELADELGITELPDPDLVYDVAVVGAGPAGLAAAVYATSEGLCTTVIEGMAPGGQAGASSKIENYLGFPAGISGQGLASRAQLQALKFGAHFAIAREVITIEQIDGIHKLTLQGGHQVCARTVVVASGAQYRKLSVANYLKYENRGLYYAATAMESALCRDLEVVVVGGGNSAGQASLFLSGIAKHVHHIVRGPSFAETMSQYLISRIENSSHITVYTESEIKALEGDSSLQRVTWSHSKTGECTVRDISTAFVMIGAEPNTGWLFGTVRLNNKGFILTGGTDGFDKTPYATSMPGIYAVGDVRADSVKRVASAVGEGSVAISYIHRYLAEHRNEFPVAAHSTLAALRNLDEAIAGAKA
;
A
#
# COMPACT_ATOMS: atom_id res chain seq x y z
N MET A 1 -32.49 -35.61 33.09
CA MET A 1 -31.96 -35.66 31.70
C MET A 1 -31.43 -34.30 31.39
N SER A 2 -30.14 -34.08 31.63
CA SER A 2 -29.42 -32.86 31.29
C SER A 2 -29.00 -32.98 29.83
N THR A 3 -29.50 -32.09 29.01
CA THR A 3 -29.04 -31.91 27.63
C THR A 3 -27.69 -31.25 27.68
N GLU A 4 -26.64 -32.05 27.55
CA GLU A 4 -25.28 -31.56 27.27
C GLU A 4 -25.27 -30.92 25.88
N ASP A 5 -24.91 -29.68 25.86
CA ASP A 5 -24.71 -28.88 24.63
C ASP A 5 -23.44 -29.39 23.93
N PRO A 6 -23.52 -29.93 22.70
CA PRO A 6 -22.36 -30.54 22.04
C PRO A 6 -21.34 -29.56 21.48
N ASP A 7 -21.47 -28.24 21.73
CA ASP A 7 -20.60 -27.20 21.15
C ASP A 7 -19.48 -26.66 22.08
N HIS A 8 -19.34 -27.27 23.29
CA HIS A 8 -18.33 -26.78 24.25
C HIS A 8 -16.89 -27.28 24.04
N ASP A 9 -16.64 -28.15 23.07
CA ASP A 9 -15.32 -28.80 22.90
C ASP A 9 -14.59 -28.46 21.57
N ARG A 10 -15.04 -27.46 20.85
CA ARG A 10 -14.29 -26.96 19.69
C ARG A 10 -13.37 -25.82 20.10
N ALA A 11 -12.09 -26.16 20.24
CA ALA A 11 -11.03 -25.17 20.43
C ALA A 11 -11.14 -24.02 19.43
N PRO A 12 -11.03 -22.76 19.87
CA PRO A 12 -11.23 -21.59 19.01
C PRO A 12 -10.21 -21.54 17.87
N LEU A 13 -10.65 -21.59 16.62
CA LEU A 13 -9.82 -21.44 15.44
C LEU A 13 -9.65 -19.94 15.06
N PRO A 14 -8.53 -19.55 14.43
CA PRO A 14 -7.37 -20.37 14.08
C PRO A 14 -6.51 -20.75 15.28
N ALA A 15 -5.87 -21.93 15.22
CA ALA A 15 -4.87 -22.35 16.17
C ALA A 15 -3.53 -22.56 15.45
N VAL A 16 -2.42 -22.12 16.06
CA VAL A 16 -1.06 -22.29 15.55
C VAL A 16 -0.30 -23.17 16.52
N THR A 17 0.20 -24.32 16.04
CA THR A 17 1.08 -25.19 16.83
C THR A 17 2.53 -24.83 16.52
N LEU A 18 3.28 -24.48 17.54
CA LEU A 18 4.70 -24.15 17.47
C LEU A 18 5.56 -25.43 17.40
N SER A 19 6.82 -25.28 17.01
CA SER A 19 7.75 -26.40 16.88
C SER A 19 8.04 -27.13 18.21
N ASP A 20 7.86 -26.47 19.34
CA ASP A 20 8.00 -27.03 20.70
C ASP A 20 6.72 -27.70 21.22
N GLY A 21 5.66 -27.75 20.42
CA GLY A 21 4.37 -28.38 20.76
C GLY A 21 3.38 -27.46 21.48
N ARG A 22 3.75 -26.21 21.82
CA ARG A 22 2.81 -25.22 22.37
C ARG A 22 1.76 -24.82 21.31
N VAL A 23 0.54 -24.56 21.76
CA VAL A 23 -0.56 -24.13 20.87
C VAL A 23 -0.97 -22.71 21.23
N MET A 24 -0.93 -21.83 20.25
CA MET A 24 -1.47 -20.47 20.33
C MET A 24 -2.87 -20.44 19.74
N TRP A 25 -3.84 -20.02 20.54
CA TRP A 25 -5.24 -19.94 20.13
C TRP A 25 -5.56 -18.52 19.66
N ARG A 26 -5.96 -18.35 18.39
CA ARG A 26 -6.25 -17.05 17.78
C ARG A 26 -5.17 -15.98 18.03
N PRO A 27 -3.88 -16.31 17.84
CA PRO A 27 -2.84 -15.32 18.06
C PRO A 27 -3.05 -14.15 17.09
N SER A 28 -2.85 -12.93 17.57
CA SER A 28 -2.69 -11.78 16.68
C SER A 28 -1.38 -11.90 15.90
N ILE A 29 -1.28 -11.19 14.78
CA ILE A 29 -0.03 -11.19 13.97
C ILE A 29 1.17 -10.74 14.80
N PRO A 30 1.11 -9.68 15.64
CA PRO A 30 2.21 -9.32 16.53
C PRO A 30 2.61 -10.41 17.52
N GLU A 31 1.64 -11.04 18.19
CA GLU A 31 1.93 -12.11 19.15
C GLU A 31 2.62 -13.31 18.48
N LEU A 32 2.16 -13.68 17.28
CA LEU A 32 2.78 -14.75 16.52
C LEU A 32 4.19 -14.38 16.04
N ALA A 33 4.38 -13.14 15.61
CA ALA A 33 5.67 -12.63 15.14
C ALA A 33 6.70 -12.57 16.28
N ASP A 34 6.27 -12.17 17.48
CA ASP A 34 7.14 -12.18 18.68
C ASP A 34 7.53 -13.60 19.06
N GLU A 35 6.58 -14.51 19.09
CA GLU A 35 6.82 -15.92 19.44
C GLU A 35 7.77 -16.61 18.44
N LEU A 36 7.68 -16.25 17.15
CA LEU A 36 8.54 -16.79 16.10
C LEU A 36 9.88 -16.05 15.97
N GLY A 37 10.12 -14.98 16.76
CA GLY A 37 11.31 -14.15 16.66
C GLY A 37 11.46 -13.41 15.31
N ILE A 38 10.33 -13.12 14.62
CA ILE A 38 10.33 -12.44 13.33
C ILE A 38 10.46 -10.92 13.51
N THR A 39 9.91 -10.39 14.62
CA THR A 39 9.95 -8.97 14.92
C THR A 39 11.23 -8.63 15.67
N GLU A 40 12.04 -7.79 15.09
CA GLU A 40 13.11 -7.10 15.78
C GLU A 40 12.61 -5.71 16.19
N LEU A 41 12.44 -5.49 17.50
CA LEU A 41 11.94 -4.21 17.99
C LEU A 41 13.03 -3.14 17.92
N PRO A 42 12.69 -1.90 17.52
CA PRO A 42 13.64 -0.80 17.54
C PRO A 42 14.15 -0.52 18.96
N ASP A 43 15.41 -0.10 19.04
CA ASP A 43 16.02 0.32 20.31
C ASP A 43 15.27 1.55 20.84
N PRO A 44 14.64 1.49 22.03
CA PRO A 44 13.88 2.60 22.59
C PRO A 44 14.75 3.79 23.02
N ASP A 45 16.04 3.57 23.27
CA ASP A 45 16.99 4.59 23.70
C ASP A 45 17.67 5.29 22.51
N LEU A 46 17.45 4.80 21.29
CA LEU A 46 18.04 5.35 20.08
C LEU A 46 17.11 6.35 19.41
N VAL A 47 17.63 7.54 19.08
CA VAL A 47 16.95 8.49 18.21
C VAL A 47 17.42 8.26 16.76
N TYR A 48 16.58 7.67 15.95
CA TYR A 48 16.85 7.43 14.54
C TYR A 48 16.90 8.75 13.75
N ASP A 49 17.70 8.80 12.69
CA ASP A 49 17.65 9.93 11.75
C ASP A 49 16.34 9.89 10.96
N VAL A 50 15.92 8.68 10.57
CA VAL A 50 14.72 8.44 9.77
C VAL A 50 13.92 7.25 10.31
N ALA A 51 12.65 7.46 10.62
CA ALA A 51 11.67 6.38 10.77
C ALA A 51 10.81 6.30 9.50
N VAL A 52 10.84 5.16 8.82
CA VAL A 52 10.01 4.90 7.64
C VAL A 52 8.80 4.09 8.05
N VAL A 53 7.59 4.59 7.80
CA VAL A 53 6.33 3.92 8.13
C VAL A 53 5.72 3.32 6.88
N GLY A 54 5.79 1.99 6.78
CA GLY A 54 5.37 1.19 5.63
C GLY A 54 6.55 0.70 4.79
N ALA A 55 6.58 -0.61 4.49
CA ALA A 55 7.59 -1.27 3.68
C ALA A 55 7.07 -1.66 2.28
N GLY A 56 6.20 -0.83 1.69
CA GLY A 56 5.88 -0.88 0.27
C GLY A 56 7.05 -0.34 -0.59
N PRO A 57 6.91 -0.29 -1.93
CA PRO A 57 7.99 0.16 -2.82
C PRO A 57 8.58 1.53 -2.47
N ALA A 58 7.73 2.48 -2.02
CA ALA A 58 8.18 3.82 -1.62
C ALA A 58 9.03 3.79 -0.34
N GLY A 59 8.56 3.06 0.69
CA GLY A 59 9.26 2.95 1.97
C GLY A 59 10.54 2.14 1.85
N LEU A 60 10.54 1.04 1.09
CA LEU A 60 11.75 0.27 0.82
C LEU A 60 12.81 1.09 0.08
N ALA A 61 12.39 1.90 -0.90
CA ALA A 61 13.30 2.81 -1.58
C ALA A 61 13.86 3.86 -0.61
N ALA A 62 13.00 4.51 0.19
CA ALA A 62 13.46 5.46 1.21
C ALA A 62 14.47 4.81 2.17
N ALA A 63 14.21 3.59 2.64
CA ALA A 63 15.12 2.86 3.52
C ALA A 63 16.47 2.57 2.87
N VAL A 64 16.48 2.08 1.61
CA VAL A 64 17.71 1.81 0.86
C VAL A 64 18.55 3.07 0.71
N TYR A 65 17.96 4.17 0.27
CA TYR A 65 18.69 5.41 0.06
C TYR A 65 19.15 6.03 1.38
N ALA A 66 18.28 6.11 2.39
CA ALA A 66 18.65 6.67 3.70
C ALA A 66 19.86 5.93 4.31
N THR A 67 19.81 4.60 4.35
CA THR A 67 20.89 3.81 4.95
C THR A 67 22.16 3.79 4.10
N SER A 68 22.04 3.71 2.76
CA SER A 68 23.21 3.75 1.87
C SER A 68 23.94 5.11 1.90
N GLU A 69 23.24 6.18 2.29
CA GLU A 69 23.77 7.52 2.47
C GLU A 69 24.15 7.83 3.93
N GLY A 70 24.13 6.82 4.81
CA GLY A 70 24.66 6.88 6.17
C GLY A 70 23.69 7.34 7.25
N LEU A 71 22.39 7.44 6.96
CA LEU A 71 21.38 7.79 7.96
C LEU A 71 20.96 6.55 8.78
N CYS A 72 20.93 6.70 10.11
CA CYS A 72 20.40 5.68 11.02
C CYS A 72 18.90 5.54 10.80
N THR A 73 18.45 4.40 10.24
CA THR A 73 17.09 4.25 9.73
C THR A 73 16.40 3.02 10.29
N THR A 74 15.16 3.19 10.75
CA THR A 74 14.25 2.09 11.08
C THR A 74 13.04 2.10 10.13
N VAL A 75 12.57 0.91 9.77
CA VAL A 75 11.37 0.68 8.94
C VAL A 75 10.34 -0.05 9.78
N ILE A 76 9.14 0.49 9.86
CA ILE A 76 8.03 -0.06 10.61
C ILE A 76 6.97 -0.56 9.63
N GLU A 77 6.63 -1.86 9.69
CA GLU A 77 5.70 -2.50 8.75
C GLU A 77 4.69 -3.36 9.51
N GLY A 78 3.40 -3.08 9.27
CA GLY A 78 2.30 -3.74 9.99
C GLY A 78 2.10 -5.22 9.68
N MET A 79 2.51 -5.68 8.51
CA MET A 79 2.34 -7.08 8.08
C MET A 79 3.63 -7.67 7.54
N ALA A 80 3.93 -7.41 6.28
CA ALA A 80 5.10 -7.93 5.59
C ALA A 80 5.57 -6.94 4.50
N PRO A 81 6.88 -6.87 4.24
CA PRO A 81 7.42 -6.01 3.18
C PRO A 81 6.84 -6.32 1.80
N GLY A 82 6.58 -5.27 1.03
CA GLY A 82 6.06 -5.33 -0.34
C GLY A 82 4.80 -4.51 -0.56
N GLY A 83 4.00 -4.27 0.48
CA GLY A 83 2.75 -3.52 0.37
C GLY A 83 1.83 -4.09 -0.71
N GLN A 84 1.05 -3.24 -1.36
CA GLN A 84 0.14 -3.64 -2.45
C GLN A 84 0.87 -4.28 -3.65
N ALA A 85 2.08 -3.80 -3.96
CA ALA A 85 2.87 -4.34 -5.06
C ALA A 85 3.31 -5.78 -4.79
N GLY A 86 3.56 -6.14 -3.53
CA GLY A 86 3.94 -7.50 -3.10
C GLY A 86 2.93 -8.57 -3.49
N ALA A 87 1.64 -8.24 -3.53
CA ALA A 87 0.57 -9.15 -3.94
C ALA A 87 0.50 -9.40 -5.46
N SER A 88 1.23 -8.62 -6.28
CA SER A 88 1.22 -8.79 -7.73
C SER A 88 1.97 -10.06 -8.14
N SER A 89 1.31 -10.91 -8.91
CA SER A 89 1.92 -12.14 -9.44
C SER A 89 3.10 -11.84 -10.38
N LYS A 90 2.99 -10.76 -11.17
CA LYS A 90 4.01 -10.33 -12.13
C LYS A 90 3.96 -8.82 -12.35
N ILE A 91 5.11 -8.15 -12.23
CA ILE A 91 5.33 -6.75 -12.57
C ILE A 91 6.22 -6.71 -13.80
N GLU A 92 5.67 -6.30 -14.95
CA GLU A 92 6.38 -6.31 -16.25
C GLU A 92 6.84 -4.92 -16.69
N ASN A 93 6.32 -3.86 -16.08
CA ASN A 93 6.61 -2.48 -16.42
C ASN A 93 7.58 -1.79 -15.45
N TYR A 94 8.30 -2.56 -14.63
CA TYR A 94 9.36 -2.02 -13.78
C TYR A 94 10.71 -2.17 -14.50
N LEU A 95 11.43 -1.04 -14.61
CA LEU A 95 12.69 -0.96 -15.34
C LEU A 95 13.72 -1.98 -14.81
N GLY A 96 14.43 -2.66 -15.73
CA GLY A 96 15.47 -3.62 -15.41
C GLY A 96 15.03 -5.08 -15.37
N PHE A 97 13.72 -5.36 -15.54
CA PHE A 97 13.17 -6.72 -15.53
C PHE A 97 12.42 -7.03 -16.84
N PRO A 98 13.13 -7.32 -17.94
CA PRO A 98 12.50 -7.53 -19.26
C PRO A 98 11.56 -8.73 -19.31
N ALA A 99 11.78 -9.73 -18.46
CA ALA A 99 10.89 -10.89 -18.31
C ALA A 99 9.79 -10.67 -17.24
N GLY A 100 9.76 -9.49 -16.59
CA GLY A 100 8.98 -9.22 -15.41
C GLY A 100 9.57 -9.83 -14.14
N ILE A 101 9.01 -9.45 -13.00
CA ILE A 101 9.35 -9.97 -11.66
C ILE A 101 8.08 -10.06 -10.83
N SER A 102 7.97 -11.07 -9.94
CA SER A 102 6.85 -11.08 -8.98
C SER A 102 6.98 -9.92 -7.99
N GLY A 103 5.85 -9.39 -7.53
CA GLY A 103 5.84 -8.29 -6.54
C GLY A 103 6.60 -8.66 -5.27
N GLN A 104 6.39 -9.89 -4.76
CA GLN A 104 7.15 -10.40 -3.61
C GLN A 104 8.64 -10.53 -3.89
N GLY A 105 9.03 -10.99 -5.09
CA GLY A 105 10.44 -11.09 -5.48
C GLY A 105 11.14 -9.74 -5.54
N LEU A 106 10.44 -8.70 -6.01
CA LEU A 106 10.94 -7.32 -6.02
C LEU A 106 11.09 -6.78 -4.59
N ALA A 107 10.07 -6.97 -3.76
CA ALA A 107 10.06 -6.53 -2.37
C ALA A 107 11.16 -7.17 -1.53
N SER A 108 11.34 -8.49 -1.64
CA SER A 108 12.39 -9.23 -0.91
C SER A 108 13.79 -8.75 -1.31
N ARG A 109 14.03 -8.48 -2.59
CA ARG A 109 15.32 -7.92 -3.05
C ARG A 109 15.57 -6.53 -2.48
N ALA A 110 14.55 -5.65 -2.45
CA ALA A 110 14.66 -4.31 -1.91
C ALA A 110 14.88 -4.34 -0.39
N GLN A 111 14.18 -5.23 0.34
CA GLN A 111 14.39 -5.42 1.78
C GLN A 111 15.82 -5.90 2.07
N LEU A 112 16.31 -6.92 1.39
CA LEU A 112 17.69 -7.41 1.55
C LEU A 112 18.71 -6.32 1.22
N GLN A 113 18.42 -5.46 0.25
CA GLN A 113 19.28 -4.32 -0.08
C GLN A 113 19.32 -3.29 1.06
N ALA A 114 18.18 -2.96 1.67
CA ALA A 114 18.11 -2.07 2.82
C ALA A 114 18.82 -2.65 4.06
N LEU A 115 18.59 -3.95 4.34
CA LEU A 115 19.28 -4.68 5.42
C LEU A 115 20.81 -4.68 5.23
N LYS A 116 21.29 -4.89 3.99
CA LYS A 116 22.72 -4.82 3.65
C LYS A 116 23.35 -3.48 4.03
N PHE A 117 22.61 -2.39 3.95
CA PHE A 117 23.08 -1.06 4.33
C PHE A 117 22.81 -0.70 5.80
N GLY A 118 22.26 -1.63 6.58
CA GLY A 118 22.05 -1.46 8.02
C GLY A 118 20.68 -0.88 8.40
N ALA A 119 19.67 -0.99 7.53
CA ALA A 119 18.29 -0.66 7.92
C ALA A 119 17.80 -1.65 8.98
N HIS A 120 17.17 -1.13 10.02
CA HIS A 120 16.46 -1.92 11.02
C HIS A 120 15.00 -2.12 10.58
N PHE A 121 14.41 -3.31 10.79
CA PHE A 121 13.03 -3.60 10.40
C PHE A 121 12.20 -4.10 11.58
N ALA A 122 11.20 -3.31 11.98
CA ALA A 122 10.14 -3.73 12.90
C ALA A 122 8.94 -4.25 12.07
N ILE A 123 8.93 -5.55 11.80
CA ILE A 123 7.86 -6.23 11.04
C ILE A 123 6.76 -6.68 11.99
N ALA A 124 5.52 -6.75 11.51
CA ALA A 124 4.32 -7.06 12.27
C ALA A 124 4.05 -6.05 13.41
N ARG A 125 4.38 -4.78 13.17
CA ARG A 125 4.08 -3.65 14.06
C ARG A 125 3.45 -2.51 13.29
N GLU A 126 2.25 -2.13 13.68
CA GLU A 126 1.60 -0.93 13.17
C GLU A 126 1.96 0.28 14.01
N VAL A 127 2.10 1.44 13.38
CA VAL A 127 2.15 2.72 14.08
C VAL A 127 0.72 3.11 14.46
N ILE A 128 0.49 3.39 15.74
CA ILE A 128 -0.82 3.75 16.27
C ILE A 128 -0.97 5.26 16.39
N THR A 129 0.08 5.95 16.85
CA THR A 129 0.11 7.41 16.99
C THR A 129 1.49 7.96 16.71
N ILE A 130 1.53 9.26 16.42
CA ILE A 130 2.75 10.04 16.31
C ILE A 130 2.57 11.36 17.07
N GLU A 131 3.58 11.73 17.84
CA GLU A 131 3.66 12.98 18.57
C GLU A 131 5.00 13.66 18.28
N GLN A 132 5.06 14.98 18.39
CA GLN A 132 6.31 15.72 18.34
C GLN A 132 6.63 16.30 19.73
N ILE A 133 7.80 15.98 20.26
CA ILE A 133 8.30 16.45 21.56
C ILE A 133 9.71 16.99 21.35
N ASP A 134 9.94 18.26 21.63
CA ASP A 134 11.25 18.93 21.50
C ASP A 134 11.94 18.70 20.14
N GLY A 135 11.15 18.77 19.05
CA GLY A 135 11.64 18.59 17.69
C GLY A 135 11.82 17.12 17.26
N ILE A 136 11.67 16.16 18.18
CA ILE A 136 11.76 14.72 17.91
C ILE A 136 10.36 14.15 17.69
N HIS A 137 10.20 13.32 16.67
CA HIS A 137 8.98 12.58 16.42
C HIS A 137 9.00 11.25 17.20
N LYS A 138 7.99 11.06 18.04
CA LYS A 138 7.79 9.88 18.84
C LYS A 138 6.63 9.08 18.28
N LEU A 139 6.91 7.90 17.73
CA LEU A 139 5.92 6.98 17.20
C LEU A 139 5.60 5.91 18.25
N THR A 140 4.32 5.69 18.52
CA THR A 140 3.87 4.57 19.38
C THR A 140 3.41 3.44 18.48
N LEU A 141 4.00 2.26 18.65
CA LEU A 141 3.68 1.06 17.89
C LEU A 141 2.63 0.23 18.61
N GLN A 142 1.98 -0.65 17.87
CA GLN A 142 1.11 -1.68 18.44
C GLN A 142 1.88 -2.49 19.47
N GLY A 143 1.28 -2.69 20.66
CA GLY A 143 1.95 -3.29 21.82
C GLY A 143 2.63 -2.28 22.75
N GLY A 144 2.57 -0.96 22.46
CA GLY A 144 3.04 0.11 23.34
C GLY A 144 4.53 0.46 23.20
N HIS A 145 5.26 -0.20 22.29
CA HIS A 145 6.66 0.14 22.00
C HIS A 145 6.76 1.53 21.40
N GLN A 146 7.86 2.22 21.66
CA GLN A 146 8.09 3.58 21.19
C GLN A 146 9.34 3.65 20.32
N VAL A 147 9.27 4.50 19.30
CA VAL A 147 10.38 4.81 18.39
C VAL A 147 10.52 6.31 18.33
N CYS A 148 11.72 6.81 18.55
CA CYS A 148 12.06 8.22 18.43
C CYS A 148 12.86 8.45 17.15
N ALA A 149 12.48 9.46 16.35
CA ALA A 149 13.19 9.81 15.12
C ALA A 149 13.20 11.33 14.90
N ARG A 150 14.28 11.82 14.27
CA ARG A 150 14.41 13.23 13.84
C ARG A 150 13.52 13.55 12.67
N THR A 151 13.33 12.58 11.78
CA THR A 151 12.44 12.69 10.61
C THR A 151 11.62 11.44 10.40
N VAL A 152 10.46 11.59 9.76
CA VAL A 152 9.56 10.49 9.46
C VAL A 152 9.20 10.48 7.98
N VAL A 153 9.30 9.32 7.34
CA VAL A 153 8.79 9.08 6.00
C VAL A 153 7.51 8.27 6.09
N VAL A 154 6.37 8.89 5.80
CA VAL A 154 5.08 8.22 5.71
C VAL A 154 4.95 7.57 4.34
N ALA A 155 5.11 6.24 4.29
CA ALA A 155 5.00 5.40 3.10
C ALA A 155 3.93 4.31 3.28
N SER A 156 2.92 4.57 4.14
CA SER A 156 1.89 3.62 4.56
C SER A 156 0.92 3.21 3.43
N GLY A 157 1.02 3.86 2.27
CA GLY A 157 0.26 3.50 1.08
C GLY A 157 -1.24 3.75 1.19
N ALA A 158 -1.98 3.12 0.28
CA ALA A 158 -3.44 3.17 0.25
C ALA A 158 -3.97 1.80 -0.13
N GLN A 159 -5.17 1.46 0.34
CA GLN A 159 -5.85 0.22 0.00
C GLN A 159 -6.93 0.50 -1.04
N TYR A 160 -6.95 -0.27 -2.13
CA TYR A 160 -8.05 -0.20 -3.07
C TYR A 160 -9.33 -0.72 -2.42
N ARG A 161 -10.42 0.02 -2.60
CA ARG A 161 -11.74 -0.43 -2.17
C ARG A 161 -12.12 -1.69 -2.92
N LYS A 162 -12.60 -2.67 -2.17
CA LYS A 162 -13.03 -3.96 -2.70
C LYS A 162 -14.53 -3.98 -2.92
N LEU A 163 -14.98 -4.77 -3.89
CA LEU A 163 -16.40 -5.05 -4.08
C LEU A 163 -16.90 -5.94 -2.93
N SER A 164 -18.10 -5.64 -2.42
CA SER A 164 -18.73 -6.46 -1.38
C SER A 164 -19.46 -7.66 -1.98
N VAL A 165 -18.72 -8.52 -2.69
CA VAL A 165 -19.27 -9.74 -3.33
C VAL A 165 -18.48 -10.97 -2.92
N ALA A 166 -19.14 -12.11 -2.90
CA ALA A 166 -18.50 -13.39 -2.62
C ALA A 166 -17.40 -13.69 -3.66
N ASN A 167 -16.40 -14.45 -3.24
CA ASN A 167 -15.29 -14.91 -4.08
C ASN A 167 -14.39 -13.80 -4.66
N TYR A 168 -14.53 -12.55 -4.23
CA TYR A 168 -13.76 -11.43 -4.72
C TYR A 168 -12.25 -11.70 -4.73
N LEU A 169 -11.69 -12.18 -3.61
CA LEU A 169 -10.26 -12.49 -3.46
C LEU A 169 -9.76 -13.57 -4.41
N LYS A 170 -10.63 -14.50 -4.81
CA LYS A 170 -10.30 -15.58 -5.75
C LYS A 170 -9.89 -15.06 -7.12
N TYR A 171 -10.49 -13.94 -7.55
CA TYR A 171 -10.30 -13.37 -8.88
C TYR A 171 -9.39 -12.15 -8.91
N GLU A 172 -8.90 -11.69 -7.76
CA GLU A 172 -7.94 -10.60 -7.67
C GLU A 172 -6.65 -10.95 -8.43
N ASN A 173 -6.25 -10.11 -9.40
CA ASN A 173 -5.20 -10.38 -10.40
C ASN A 173 -5.44 -11.62 -11.30
N ARG A 174 -6.66 -12.16 -11.29
CA ARG A 174 -7.10 -13.28 -12.14
C ARG A 174 -8.43 -12.97 -12.83
N GLY A 175 -8.49 -11.74 -13.40
CA GLY A 175 -9.67 -11.18 -14.03
C GLY A 175 -10.25 -9.96 -13.32
N LEU A 176 -9.86 -9.66 -12.07
CA LEU A 176 -10.16 -8.39 -11.41
C LEU A 176 -8.90 -7.54 -11.29
N TYR A 177 -8.96 -6.32 -11.77
CA TYR A 177 -7.86 -5.36 -11.79
C TYR A 177 -8.29 -4.00 -11.24
N TYR A 178 -7.32 -3.23 -10.71
CA TYR A 178 -7.56 -1.90 -10.13
C TYR A 178 -7.00 -0.76 -10.98
N ALA A 179 -6.35 -1.08 -12.09
CA ALA A 179 -5.82 -0.13 -13.05
C ALA A 179 -6.04 -0.64 -14.47
N ALA A 180 -6.35 0.25 -15.40
CA ALA A 180 -6.42 -0.04 -16.81
C ALA A 180 -5.19 0.56 -17.50
N THR A 181 -4.10 -0.19 -17.55
CA THR A 181 -2.86 0.18 -18.23
C THR A 181 -2.71 -0.57 -19.56
N ALA A 182 -1.69 -0.24 -20.35
CA ALA A 182 -1.42 -0.93 -21.59
C ALA A 182 -1.21 -2.46 -21.41
N MET A 183 -0.77 -2.87 -20.23
CA MET A 183 -0.53 -4.28 -19.92
C MET A 183 -1.84 -5.05 -19.73
N GLU A 184 -2.74 -4.54 -18.87
CA GLU A 184 -4.05 -5.17 -18.65
C GLU A 184 -4.93 -5.06 -19.92
N SER A 185 -4.78 -4.00 -20.70
CA SER A 185 -5.54 -3.80 -21.93
C SER A 185 -5.17 -4.82 -23.02
N ALA A 186 -3.94 -5.34 -23.03
CA ALA A 186 -3.56 -6.40 -23.95
C ALA A 186 -4.35 -7.70 -23.70
N LEU A 187 -4.79 -7.93 -22.45
CA LEU A 187 -5.64 -9.06 -22.07
C LEU A 187 -7.11 -8.88 -22.50
N CYS A 188 -7.48 -7.67 -22.93
CA CYS A 188 -8.87 -7.27 -23.24
C CYS A 188 -9.15 -7.16 -24.74
N ARG A 189 -8.15 -7.39 -25.60
CA ARG A 189 -8.31 -7.22 -27.05
C ARG A 189 -9.46 -8.09 -27.58
N ASP A 190 -10.39 -7.43 -28.27
CA ASP A 190 -11.56 -8.05 -28.87
C ASP A 190 -12.52 -8.76 -27.88
N LEU A 191 -12.35 -8.54 -26.57
CA LEU A 191 -13.22 -9.07 -25.53
C LEU A 191 -14.16 -7.99 -24.97
N GLU A 192 -15.29 -8.42 -24.42
CA GLU A 192 -16.12 -7.56 -23.58
C GLU A 192 -15.51 -7.44 -22.18
N VAL A 193 -15.54 -6.24 -21.61
CA VAL A 193 -14.96 -5.96 -20.30
C VAL A 193 -15.93 -5.18 -19.42
N VAL A 194 -15.77 -5.28 -18.11
CA VAL A 194 -16.53 -4.47 -17.14
C VAL A 194 -15.62 -3.41 -16.52
N VAL A 195 -16.10 -2.19 -16.38
CA VAL A 195 -15.52 -1.13 -15.56
C VAL A 195 -16.51 -0.75 -14.47
N VAL A 196 -16.10 -0.80 -13.21
CA VAL A 196 -16.95 -0.45 -12.07
C VAL A 196 -16.45 0.83 -11.42
N GLY A 197 -17.29 1.85 -11.34
CA GLY A 197 -16.96 3.12 -10.67
C GLY A 197 -17.60 4.32 -11.35
N GLY A 198 -17.83 5.40 -10.59
CA GLY A 198 -18.47 6.62 -11.10
C GLY A 198 -17.54 7.82 -11.26
N GLY A 199 -16.26 7.71 -10.87
CA GLY A 199 -15.34 8.85 -10.87
C GLY A 199 -14.48 8.96 -12.14
N ASN A 200 -13.64 10.01 -12.19
CA ASN A 200 -12.75 10.29 -13.32
C ASN A 200 -11.87 9.10 -13.72
N SER A 201 -11.34 8.35 -12.75
CA SER A 201 -10.51 7.17 -13.03
C SER A 201 -11.26 6.09 -13.80
N ALA A 202 -12.53 5.84 -13.45
CA ALA A 202 -13.38 4.88 -14.17
C ALA A 202 -13.71 5.38 -15.57
N GLY A 203 -14.00 6.68 -15.73
CA GLY A 203 -14.25 7.30 -17.03
C GLY A 203 -13.06 7.22 -17.96
N GLN A 204 -11.86 7.54 -17.47
CA GLN A 204 -10.61 7.42 -18.23
C GLN A 204 -10.32 5.98 -18.63
N ALA A 205 -10.52 5.02 -17.69
CA ALA A 205 -10.36 3.60 -17.97
C ALA A 205 -11.32 3.12 -19.06
N SER A 206 -12.60 3.49 -18.98
CA SER A 206 -13.60 3.11 -19.99
C SER A 206 -13.26 3.64 -21.39
N LEU A 207 -12.85 4.91 -21.47
CA LEU A 207 -12.44 5.50 -22.75
C LEU A 207 -11.17 4.89 -23.32
N PHE A 208 -10.21 4.55 -22.45
CA PHE A 208 -8.99 3.88 -22.88
C PHE A 208 -9.28 2.46 -23.40
N LEU A 209 -10.05 1.70 -22.63
CA LEU A 209 -10.42 0.33 -22.98
C LEU A 209 -11.34 0.26 -24.21
N SER A 210 -12.20 1.25 -24.45
CA SER A 210 -13.09 1.28 -25.61
C SER A 210 -12.37 1.35 -26.97
N GLY A 211 -11.09 1.75 -26.96
CA GLY A 211 -10.21 1.71 -28.14
C GLY A 211 -9.56 0.35 -28.41
N ILE A 212 -9.73 -0.65 -27.51
CA ILE A 212 -9.00 -1.92 -27.56
C ILE A 212 -9.94 -3.11 -27.39
N ALA A 213 -10.84 -3.04 -26.41
CA ALA A 213 -11.84 -4.05 -26.13
C ALA A 213 -12.97 -4.01 -27.19
N LYS A 214 -13.64 -5.13 -27.37
CA LYS A 214 -14.82 -5.22 -28.22
C LYS A 214 -15.95 -4.32 -27.70
N HIS A 215 -16.16 -4.33 -26.38
CA HIS A 215 -17.18 -3.52 -25.70
C HIS A 215 -16.84 -3.32 -24.23
N VAL A 216 -17.20 -2.17 -23.67
CA VAL A 216 -17.04 -1.81 -22.27
C VAL A 216 -18.39 -1.66 -21.60
N HIS A 217 -18.69 -2.48 -20.62
CA HIS A 217 -19.85 -2.35 -19.73
C HIS A 217 -19.44 -1.51 -18.51
N HIS A 218 -19.90 -0.25 -18.44
CA HIS A 218 -19.54 0.68 -17.37
C HIS A 218 -20.64 0.68 -16.30
N ILE A 219 -20.34 0.11 -15.12
CA ILE A 219 -21.28 -0.08 -14.02
C ILE A 219 -21.11 1.06 -13.00
N VAL A 220 -22.20 1.76 -12.73
CA VAL A 220 -22.24 2.93 -11.82
C VAL A 220 -23.33 2.76 -10.78
N ARG A 221 -22.96 2.83 -9.52
CA ARG A 221 -23.92 2.72 -8.40
C ARG A 221 -24.88 3.91 -8.31
N GLY A 222 -24.40 5.10 -8.67
CA GLY A 222 -25.20 6.34 -8.66
C GLY A 222 -26.15 6.44 -9.85
N PRO A 223 -27.09 7.40 -9.82
CA PRO A 223 -28.04 7.65 -10.91
C PRO A 223 -27.39 8.29 -12.13
N SER A 224 -26.21 8.89 -11.97
CA SER A 224 -25.47 9.56 -13.04
C SER A 224 -23.99 9.72 -12.69
N PHE A 225 -23.19 10.23 -13.61
CA PHE A 225 -21.80 10.63 -13.41
C PHE A 225 -21.64 12.08 -12.90
N ALA A 226 -22.70 12.88 -12.94
CA ALA A 226 -22.64 14.35 -12.87
C ALA A 226 -21.90 14.90 -11.64
N GLU A 227 -21.97 14.21 -10.51
CA GLU A 227 -21.35 14.66 -9.23
C GLU A 227 -19.89 14.24 -9.08
N THR A 228 -19.42 13.24 -9.85
CA THR A 228 -18.16 12.56 -9.56
C THR A 228 -17.20 12.48 -10.74
N MET A 229 -17.66 12.83 -11.94
CA MET A 229 -16.88 12.77 -13.18
C MET A 229 -16.89 14.11 -13.91
N SER A 230 -15.77 14.50 -14.50
CA SER A 230 -15.67 15.73 -15.28
C SER A 230 -16.50 15.66 -16.58
N GLN A 231 -17.13 16.77 -16.94
CA GLN A 231 -18.06 16.84 -18.07
C GLN A 231 -17.46 16.38 -19.40
N TYR A 232 -16.16 16.64 -19.63
CA TYR A 232 -15.52 16.19 -20.87
C TYR A 232 -15.44 14.66 -21.00
N LEU A 233 -15.28 13.93 -19.89
CA LEU A 233 -15.28 12.46 -19.85
C LEU A 233 -16.70 11.94 -20.10
N ILE A 234 -17.69 12.54 -19.41
CA ILE A 234 -19.11 12.18 -19.58
C ILE A 234 -19.50 12.27 -21.04
N SER A 235 -19.27 13.42 -21.68
CA SER A 235 -19.62 13.63 -23.09
C SER A 235 -18.93 12.64 -24.03
N ARG A 236 -17.69 12.27 -23.75
CA ARG A 236 -16.96 11.27 -24.56
C ARG A 236 -17.51 9.85 -24.38
N ILE A 237 -17.90 9.49 -23.16
CA ILE A 237 -18.49 8.18 -22.85
C ILE A 237 -19.85 8.06 -23.53
N GLU A 238 -20.71 9.08 -23.41
CA GLU A 238 -22.06 9.11 -24.00
C GLU A 238 -22.03 9.03 -25.53
N ASN A 239 -21.02 9.61 -26.18
CA ASN A 239 -20.83 9.56 -27.63
C ASN A 239 -20.10 8.32 -28.12
N SER A 240 -19.70 7.39 -27.26
CA SER A 240 -18.98 6.18 -27.64
C SER A 240 -19.94 5.01 -27.92
N SER A 241 -19.92 4.46 -29.14
CA SER A 241 -20.65 3.25 -29.49
C SER A 241 -20.09 1.96 -28.85
N HIS A 242 -18.87 2.04 -28.30
CA HIS A 242 -18.19 0.91 -27.64
C HIS A 242 -18.35 0.88 -26.12
N ILE A 243 -19.12 1.82 -25.53
CA ILE A 243 -19.37 1.87 -24.10
C ILE A 243 -20.88 1.85 -23.85
N THR A 244 -21.33 0.93 -23.00
CA THR A 244 -22.69 0.97 -22.44
C THR A 244 -22.62 1.27 -20.96
N VAL A 245 -23.34 2.29 -20.51
CA VAL A 245 -23.39 2.71 -19.11
C VAL A 245 -24.63 2.10 -18.45
N TYR A 246 -24.42 1.48 -17.29
CA TYR A 246 -25.45 0.95 -16.40
C TYR A 246 -25.44 1.75 -15.12
N THR A 247 -26.28 2.75 -15.03
CA THR A 247 -26.49 3.54 -13.81
C THR A 247 -27.31 2.75 -12.79
N GLU A 248 -27.30 3.22 -11.52
CA GLU A 248 -28.03 2.58 -10.44
C GLU A 248 -27.80 1.06 -10.38
N SER A 249 -26.60 0.62 -10.74
CA SER A 249 -26.27 -0.78 -10.92
C SER A 249 -25.03 -1.17 -10.12
N GLU A 250 -24.99 -2.39 -9.61
CA GLU A 250 -23.88 -2.92 -8.84
C GLU A 250 -23.60 -4.39 -9.14
N ILE A 251 -22.33 -4.78 -9.01
CA ILE A 251 -21.93 -6.17 -9.17
C ILE A 251 -22.53 -7.02 -8.06
N LYS A 252 -23.14 -8.15 -8.40
CA LYS A 252 -23.78 -9.10 -7.48
C LYS A 252 -23.04 -10.43 -7.36
N ALA A 253 -22.46 -10.91 -8.46
CA ALA A 253 -21.74 -12.17 -8.44
C ALA A 253 -20.54 -12.14 -9.41
N LEU A 254 -19.51 -12.88 -9.01
CA LEU A 254 -18.32 -13.19 -9.78
C LEU A 254 -18.18 -14.71 -9.80
N GLU A 255 -18.05 -15.31 -10.99
CA GLU A 255 -18.00 -16.74 -11.16
C GLU A 255 -16.87 -17.15 -12.11
N GLY A 256 -16.36 -18.35 -11.92
CA GLY A 256 -15.29 -18.94 -12.70
C GLY A 256 -14.50 -19.97 -11.89
N ASP A 257 -13.62 -20.71 -12.55
CA ASP A 257 -12.78 -21.74 -11.94
C ASP A 257 -11.47 -21.13 -11.38
N SER A 258 -10.39 -21.12 -12.14
CA SER A 258 -9.09 -20.54 -11.73
C SER A 258 -8.99 -19.04 -11.96
N SER A 259 -9.84 -18.46 -12.79
CA SER A 259 -9.94 -17.04 -13.14
C SER A 259 -11.39 -16.64 -13.32
N LEU A 260 -11.67 -15.34 -13.39
CA LEU A 260 -12.99 -14.80 -13.67
C LEU A 260 -13.46 -15.28 -15.06
N GLN A 261 -14.69 -15.72 -15.17
CA GLN A 261 -15.32 -16.16 -16.42
C GLN A 261 -16.69 -15.49 -16.65
N ARG A 262 -17.37 -15.10 -15.56
CA ARG A 262 -18.72 -14.54 -15.62
C ARG A 262 -18.92 -13.47 -14.57
N VAL A 263 -19.60 -12.39 -14.96
CA VAL A 263 -19.97 -11.27 -14.09
C VAL A 263 -21.48 -11.09 -14.13
N THR A 264 -22.07 -10.93 -12.95
CA THR A 264 -23.49 -10.59 -12.79
C THR A 264 -23.61 -9.24 -12.11
N TRP A 265 -24.41 -8.34 -12.68
CA TRP A 265 -24.78 -7.08 -12.03
C TRP A 265 -26.30 -6.92 -12.02
N SER A 266 -26.82 -6.11 -11.12
CA SER A 266 -28.26 -5.81 -11.05
C SER A 266 -28.50 -4.31 -10.91
N HIS A 267 -29.62 -3.88 -11.48
CA HIS A 267 -30.14 -2.54 -11.26
C HIS A 267 -30.81 -2.45 -9.90
N SER A 268 -30.40 -1.49 -9.06
CA SER A 268 -30.76 -1.40 -7.64
C SER A 268 -32.24 -1.19 -7.39
N LYS A 269 -32.95 -0.46 -8.29
CA LYS A 269 -34.37 -0.13 -8.14
C LYS A 269 -35.31 -1.18 -8.76
N THR A 270 -34.96 -1.69 -9.93
CA THR A 270 -35.84 -2.65 -10.64
C THR A 270 -35.58 -4.09 -10.27
N GLY A 271 -34.41 -4.38 -9.72
CA GLY A 271 -33.95 -5.75 -9.47
C GLY A 271 -33.57 -6.53 -10.72
N GLU A 272 -33.61 -5.90 -11.89
CA GLU A 272 -33.23 -6.52 -13.16
C GLU A 272 -31.76 -6.96 -13.11
N CYS A 273 -31.52 -8.24 -13.39
CA CYS A 273 -30.19 -8.83 -13.39
C CYS A 273 -29.68 -9.03 -14.82
N THR A 274 -28.45 -8.63 -15.04
CA THR A 274 -27.72 -8.91 -16.29
C THR A 274 -26.57 -9.85 -16.00
N VAL A 275 -26.48 -10.95 -16.74
CA VAL A 275 -25.40 -11.94 -16.67
C VAL A 275 -24.61 -11.91 -17.96
N ARG A 276 -23.28 -11.85 -17.89
CA ARG A 276 -22.39 -11.85 -19.05
C ARG A 276 -21.20 -12.77 -18.81
N ASP A 277 -20.81 -13.49 -19.85
CA ASP A 277 -19.56 -14.26 -19.86
C ASP A 277 -18.40 -13.27 -20.17
N ILE A 278 -17.85 -12.71 -19.10
CA ILE A 278 -16.79 -11.68 -19.13
C ILE A 278 -15.68 -12.14 -18.19
N SER A 279 -14.46 -12.20 -18.72
CA SER A 279 -13.28 -12.66 -18.00
C SER A 279 -12.45 -11.54 -17.37
N THR A 280 -12.81 -10.26 -17.61
CA THR A 280 -12.01 -9.12 -17.17
C THR A 280 -12.89 -7.98 -16.65
N ALA A 281 -12.64 -7.58 -15.41
CA ALA A 281 -13.31 -6.46 -14.77
C ALA A 281 -12.31 -5.52 -14.09
N PHE A 282 -12.52 -4.23 -14.25
CA PHE A 282 -11.71 -3.15 -13.67
C PHE A 282 -12.48 -2.47 -12.54
N VAL A 283 -12.00 -2.58 -11.32
CA VAL A 283 -12.64 -2.04 -10.12
C VAL A 283 -12.05 -0.67 -9.78
N MET A 284 -12.72 0.39 -10.24
CA MET A 284 -12.27 1.79 -10.16
C MET A 284 -13.11 2.58 -9.13
N ILE A 285 -13.41 1.96 -7.98
CA ILE A 285 -14.27 2.54 -6.92
C ILE A 285 -13.48 3.35 -5.88
N GLY A 286 -12.21 3.63 -6.17
CA GLY A 286 -11.32 4.45 -5.36
C GLY A 286 -10.44 3.64 -4.43
N ALA A 287 -9.62 4.39 -3.67
CA ALA A 287 -8.72 3.85 -2.66
C ALA A 287 -8.88 4.64 -1.37
N GLU A 288 -8.53 4.02 -0.26
CA GLU A 288 -8.47 4.62 1.07
C GLU A 288 -7.02 4.66 1.54
N PRO A 289 -6.48 5.86 1.86
CA PRO A 289 -5.12 5.97 2.35
C PRO A 289 -5.02 5.47 3.80
N ASN A 290 -3.88 4.87 4.14
CA ASN A 290 -3.61 4.39 5.50
C ASN A 290 -3.07 5.55 6.37
N THR A 291 -3.95 6.50 6.71
CA THR A 291 -3.62 7.76 7.41
C THR A 291 -4.31 7.91 8.77
N GLY A 292 -5.08 6.93 9.23
CA GLY A 292 -5.85 7.02 10.47
C GLY A 292 -5.01 7.37 11.70
N TRP A 293 -3.79 6.88 11.77
CA TRP A 293 -2.84 7.13 12.85
C TRP A 293 -2.21 8.55 12.84
N LEU A 294 -2.40 9.30 11.73
CA LEU A 294 -1.89 10.67 11.53
C LEU A 294 -2.95 11.74 11.87
N PHE A 295 -4.08 11.36 12.46
CA PHE A 295 -5.18 12.29 12.69
C PHE A 295 -4.74 13.52 13.47
N GLY A 296 -4.94 14.70 12.86
CA GLY A 296 -4.57 15.97 13.46
C GLY A 296 -3.08 16.36 13.36
N THR A 297 -2.20 15.44 12.94
CA THR A 297 -0.75 15.71 12.84
C THR A 297 -0.37 16.38 11.52
N VAL A 298 -0.91 15.91 10.40
CA VAL A 298 -0.63 16.44 9.06
C VAL A 298 -1.93 16.79 8.34
N ARG A 299 -1.86 17.70 7.37
CA ARG A 299 -3.04 18.08 6.57
C ARG A 299 -3.37 16.98 5.57
N LEU A 300 -4.65 16.62 5.56
CA LEU A 300 -5.23 15.66 4.63
C LEU A 300 -6.22 16.37 3.69
N ASN A 301 -6.40 15.82 2.49
CA ASN A 301 -7.50 16.25 1.62
C ASN A 301 -8.83 15.62 2.09
N ASN A 302 -9.94 15.97 1.43
CA ASN A 302 -11.28 15.47 1.76
C ASN A 302 -11.46 13.94 1.54
N LYS A 303 -10.48 13.26 0.93
CA LYS A 303 -10.44 11.81 0.76
C LYS A 303 -9.46 11.11 1.72
N GLY A 304 -8.85 11.86 2.64
CA GLY A 304 -7.91 11.36 3.64
C GLY A 304 -6.47 11.22 3.16
N PHE A 305 -6.12 11.59 1.91
CA PHE A 305 -4.73 11.55 1.41
C PHE A 305 -3.91 12.72 1.95
N ILE A 306 -2.63 12.49 2.21
CA ILE A 306 -1.71 13.51 2.73
C ILE A 306 -1.41 14.56 1.65
N LEU A 307 -1.60 15.82 2.01
CA LEU A 307 -1.18 16.96 1.20
C LEU A 307 0.34 17.20 1.37
N THR A 308 1.05 17.35 0.25
CA THR A 308 2.50 17.59 0.23
C THR A 308 2.85 18.72 -0.73
N GLY A 309 4.06 19.31 -0.59
CA GLY A 309 4.54 20.32 -1.51
C GLY A 309 3.84 21.68 -1.35
N GLY A 310 3.77 22.18 -0.15
CA GLY A 310 3.03 23.32 0.35
C GLY A 310 2.59 24.41 -0.61
N THR A 311 1.29 24.51 -0.85
CA THR A 311 0.64 25.66 -1.48
C THR A 311 0.41 26.81 -0.50
N ASP A 312 0.52 26.58 0.81
CA ASP A 312 0.06 27.48 1.89
C ASP A 312 1.19 28.01 2.80
N GLY A 313 2.40 28.20 2.25
CA GLY A 313 3.50 28.80 3.02
C GLY A 313 4.34 27.84 3.86
N PHE A 314 4.03 26.52 3.84
CA PHE A 314 4.88 25.46 4.34
C PHE A 314 6.00 25.13 3.34
N ASP A 315 6.95 24.29 3.74
CA ASP A 315 8.09 23.90 2.93
C ASP A 315 7.64 23.51 1.50
N LYS A 316 8.18 24.21 0.49
CA LYS A 316 7.89 23.97 -0.94
C LYS A 316 8.48 22.67 -1.47
N THR A 317 9.09 21.88 -0.61
CA THR A 317 9.66 20.57 -0.93
C THR A 317 8.56 19.61 -1.38
N PRO A 318 8.66 18.93 -2.51
CA PRO A 318 7.57 18.16 -3.11
C PRO A 318 6.93 17.12 -2.22
N TYR A 319 7.66 16.58 -1.26
CA TYR A 319 7.21 15.49 -0.38
C TYR A 319 7.06 15.90 1.09
N ALA A 320 7.40 17.14 1.44
CA ALA A 320 7.18 17.66 2.79
C ALA A 320 5.67 17.78 3.07
N THR A 321 5.29 17.41 4.28
CA THR A 321 3.91 17.58 4.79
C THR A 321 3.75 18.94 5.47
N SER A 322 2.59 19.19 6.06
CA SER A 322 2.36 20.39 6.88
C SER A 322 3.07 20.37 8.24
N MET A 323 3.68 19.24 8.63
CA MET A 323 4.46 19.10 9.86
C MET A 323 5.95 19.02 9.51
N PRO A 324 6.79 19.92 10.04
CA PRO A 324 8.25 19.90 9.80
C PRO A 324 8.85 18.54 10.17
N GLY A 325 9.80 18.04 9.37
CA GLY A 325 10.44 16.75 9.59
C GLY A 325 9.61 15.52 9.16
N ILE A 326 8.35 15.70 8.77
CA ILE A 326 7.50 14.61 8.25
C ILE A 326 7.34 14.74 6.73
N TYR A 327 7.71 13.68 6.02
CA TYR A 327 7.60 13.54 4.57
C TYR A 327 6.62 12.44 4.22
N ALA A 328 5.91 12.56 3.11
CA ALA A 328 5.02 11.50 2.62
C ALA A 328 5.37 11.12 1.19
N VAL A 329 5.37 9.81 0.89
CA VAL A 329 5.75 9.27 -0.42
C VAL A 329 4.84 8.11 -0.84
N GLY A 330 4.69 7.92 -2.14
CA GLY A 330 3.86 6.86 -2.71
C GLY A 330 2.36 7.12 -2.59
N ASP A 331 1.60 6.04 -2.55
CA ASP A 331 0.15 6.05 -2.73
C ASP A 331 -0.64 6.74 -1.60
N VAL A 332 -0.02 6.97 -0.46
CA VAL A 332 -0.62 7.70 0.66
C VAL A 332 -0.77 9.21 0.38
N ARG A 333 0.01 9.74 -0.58
CA ARG A 333 -0.05 11.15 -0.99
C ARG A 333 -1.27 11.45 -1.86
N ALA A 334 -1.81 12.66 -1.71
CA ALA A 334 -2.71 13.24 -2.69
C ALA A 334 -2.01 13.35 -4.06
N ASP A 335 -2.77 13.08 -5.12
CA ASP A 335 -2.33 13.20 -6.52
C ASP A 335 -1.09 12.36 -6.91
N SER A 336 -0.74 11.34 -6.11
CA SER A 336 0.35 10.41 -6.43
C SER A 336 0.02 9.58 -7.67
N VAL A 337 1.04 9.35 -8.51
CA VAL A 337 0.94 8.41 -9.64
C VAL A 337 1.11 7.00 -9.11
N LYS A 338 0.02 6.23 -9.10
CA LYS A 338 -0.01 4.87 -8.53
C LYS A 338 0.73 3.86 -9.41
N ARG A 339 2.06 3.90 -9.33
CA ARG A 339 3.00 2.99 -10.02
C ARG A 339 4.18 2.68 -9.12
N VAL A 340 4.68 1.45 -9.19
CA VAL A 340 5.85 1.01 -8.43
C VAL A 340 7.05 1.93 -8.69
N ALA A 341 7.34 2.25 -9.96
CA ALA A 341 8.46 3.12 -10.33
C ALA A 341 8.33 4.54 -9.78
N SER A 342 7.11 5.11 -9.79
CA SER A 342 6.85 6.43 -9.20
C SER A 342 7.06 6.42 -7.69
N ALA A 343 6.53 5.41 -7.00
CA ALA A 343 6.69 5.24 -5.57
C ALA A 343 8.18 5.10 -5.16
N VAL A 344 8.95 4.31 -5.91
CA VAL A 344 10.42 4.18 -5.72
C VAL A 344 11.13 5.51 -5.93
N GLY A 345 10.80 6.23 -7.01
CA GLY A 345 11.36 7.56 -7.28
C GLY A 345 11.06 8.57 -6.18
N GLU A 346 9.82 8.61 -5.69
CA GLU A 346 9.41 9.50 -4.59
C GLU A 346 10.19 9.18 -3.30
N GLY A 347 10.30 7.89 -2.93
CA GLY A 347 11.05 7.45 -1.76
C GLY A 347 12.52 7.87 -1.81
N SER A 348 13.18 7.68 -2.96
CA SER A 348 14.58 8.07 -3.12
C SER A 348 14.80 9.58 -3.05
N VAL A 349 13.95 10.35 -3.74
CA VAL A 349 14.07 11.82 -3.78
C VAL A 349 13.80 12.46 -2.42
N ALA A 350 12.85 11.91 -1.64
CA ALA A 350 12.54 12.40 -0.30
C ALA A 350 13.77 12.40 0.62
N ILE A 351 14.68 11.41 0.48
CA ILE A 351 15.89 11.32 1.31
C ILE A 351 16.82 12.52 1.07
N SER A 352 16.96 13.01 -0.16
CA SER A 352 17.77 14.20 -0.42
C SER A 352 17.27 15.45 0.30
N TYR A 353 15.96 15.56 0.49
CA TYR A 353 15.35 16.63 1.28
C TYR A 353 15.52 16.42 2.79
N ILE A 354 15.48 15.18 3.24
CA ILE A 354 15.73 14.81 4.64
C ILE A 354 17.17 15.18 5.04
N HIS A 355 18.16 14.88 4.19
CA HIS A 355 19.54 15.30 4.44
C HIS A 355 19.67 16.81 4.65
N ARG A 356 19.01 17.59 3.80
CA ARG A 356 19.01 19.06 3.92
C ARG A 356 18.35 19.49 5.23
N TYR A 357 17.18 18.95 5.56
CA TYR A 357 16.47 19.25 6.80
C TYR A 357 17.32 18.92 8.04
N LEU A 358 17.93 17.75 8.09
CA LEU A 358 18.80 17.35 9.21
C LEU A 358 20.04 18.26 9.34
N ALA A 359 20.60 18.71 8.22
CA ALA A 359 21.74 19.62 8.22
C ALA A 359 21.35 21.03 8.74
N GLU A 360 20.19 21.54 8.32
CA GLU A 360 19.67 22.85 8.74
C GLU A 360 19.29 22.89 10.22
N HIS A 361 18.77 21.79 10.78
CA HIS A 361 18.30 21.69 12.16
C HIS A 361 19.28 20.95 13.09
N ARG A 362 20.53 20.78 12.67
CA ARG A 362 21.55 19.98 13.40
C ARG A 362 21.72 20.39 14.87
N ASN A 363 21.60 21.67 15.17
CA ASN A 363 21.76 22.22 16.53
C ASN A 363 20.51 22.10 17.39
N GLU A 364 19.38 21.75 16.82
CA GLU A 364 18.10 21.58 17.53
C GLU A 364 17.92 20.15 18.01
N PHE A 365 18.67 19.20 17.46
CA PHE A 365 18.61 17.81 17.87
C PHE A 365 19.68 17.49 18.92
N PRO A 366 19.33 16.77 20.01
CA PRO A 366 20.33 16.26 20.93
C PRO A 366 21.34 15.39 20.17
N VAL A 367 22.61 15.55 20.48
CA VAL A 367 23.69 14.76 19.89
C VAL A 367 23.49 13.30 20.29
N ALA A 368 22.91 12.49 19.42
CA ALA A 368 22.83 11.06 19.62
C ALA A 368 24.25 10.48 19.43
N ALA A 369 24.81 9.98 20.51
CA ALA A 369 26.03 9.21 20.48
C ALA A 369 25.72 7.83 19.89
N HIS A 370 25.76 7.63 18.58
CA HIS A 370 26.09 6.33 17.98
C HIS A 370 26.29 6.57 16.46
N SER A 371 27.55 6.58 16.09
CA SER A 371 27.95 6.67 14.70
C SER A 371 27.73 5.30 14.02
N THR A 372 27.18 5.30 12.84
CA THR A 372 27.01 4.20 11.86
C THR A 372 28.29 3.36 11.63
N LEU A 373 29.46 3.82 12.06
CA LEU A 373 30.74 3.10 11.99
C LEU A 373 30.78 1.80 12.81
N ALA A 374 29.97 1.66 13.87
CA ALA A 374 29.89 0.41 14.64
C ALA A 374 29.09 -0.67 13.90
N ALA A 375 28.03 -0.30 13.17
CA ALA A 375 27.24 -1.23 12.39
C ALA A 375 28.01 -1.77 11.17
N LEU A 376 28.84 -0.95 10.52
CA LEU A 376 29.69 -1.37 9.40
C LEU A 376 30.83 -2.32 9.84
N ARG A 377 31.38 -2.15 11.05
CA ARG A 377 32.36 -3.09 11.59
C ARG A 377 31.80 -4.49 11.87
N ASN A 378 30.60 -4.56 12.40
CA ASN A 378 29.94 -5.84 12.66
C ASN A 378 29.56 -6.59 11.38
N LEU A 379 29.30 -5.88 10.29
CA LEU A 379 28.96 -6.49 8.99
C LEU A 379 30.21 -7.07 8.31
N ASP A 380 31.35 -6.39 8.38
CA ASP A 380 32.62 -6.89 7.84
C ASP A 380 33.07 -8.16 8.59
N GLU A 381 32.86 -8.22 9.92
CA GLU A 381 33.12 -9.41 10.73
C GLU A 381 32.16 -10.56 10.41
N ALA A 382 30.86 -10.28 10.18
CA ALA A 382 29.88 -11.29 9.79
C ALA A 382 30.15 -11.86 8.39
N ILE A 383 30.56 -11.00 7.43
CA ILE A 383 30.93 -11.42 6.07
C ILE A 383 32.26 -12.20 6.08
N ALA A 384 33.20 -11.84 6.95
CA ALA A 384 34.45 -12.58 7.11
C ALA A 384 34.24 -13.96 7.73
N GLY A 385 33.32 -14.07 8.72
CA GLY A 385 32.95 -15.34 9.36
C GLY A 385 32.15 -16.28 8.47
N ALA A 386 31.44 -15.78 7.46
CA ALA A 386 30.70 -16.61 6.50
C ALA A 386 31.54 -17.13 5.33
N LYS A 387 32.81 -16.72 5.24
CA LYS A 387 33.78 -17.18 4.22
C LYS A 387 34.82 -18.17 4.79
N ALA A 388 34.78 -18.45 6.08
CA ALA A 388 35.56 -19.48 6.76
C ALA A 388 34.68 -20.71 7.06
#